data_751681e31bc66a9e4d606cc272915680
#
_entry.id   751681e31bc66a9e4d606cc272915680
#
_cell.length_a   1.000
_cell.length_b   1.000
_cell.length_c   1.000
_cell.angle_alpha   90.00
_cell.angle_beta   90.00
_cell.angle_gamma   90.00
#
_symmetry.space_group_name_H-M   'P 1'
#
loop_
_entity.id
_entity.type
_entity.pdbx_description
1 polymer ?
#
loop_
_entity_poly.entity_id
_entity_poly.type
_entity_poly.pdbx_seq_one_letter_code
_entity_poly.pdbx_strand_id
1 'polypeptide(L)'
;MEVDESGFYNRLLDYNNILFLCHRNADPDAVGSAYTLAQSLGGAVGIIDGCNRVANTLIKTLEIEAIEKPNPSDYDLTVVVDTSTLAQLNGIELAEYAVIDHHSTCAIKDGAEFYLHRTVSSTAEIVFDILKFMEAPVMRKSAMALIAGIITDTGNFKYANPDSFRTLAEIIEVSGVEYGEVVDLLASTPQDISMRIALLKAAERAKVHRTGNWLIVTSTISSFGGTAAGILTHVGADVSFVGTEKEGIARISGRARRNAIDAGVNLGQILEEVSKLFNGTGGGHDGAAGLDVEGGDVQEILKSCVDVTTTKLQ
;
A
#
# COMPACT_ATOMS: atom_id res chain seq x y z
N MET A 1 -17.66 -12.54 19.73
CA MET A 1 -16.86 -13.18 20.80
C MET A 1 -15.42 -13.35 20.33
N GLU A 2 -14.42 -13.01 21.16
CA GLU A 2 -13.00 -13.26 20.84
C GLU A 2 -12.65 -14.75 20.94
N VAL A 3 -11.85 -15.23 19.99
CA VAL A 3 -11.39 -16.62 19.92
C VAL A 3 -9.91 -16.66 19.51
N ASP A 4 -9.23 -17.76 19.80
CA ASP A 4 -7.91 -18.10 19.25
C ASP A 4 -8.02 -18.80 17.89
N GLU A 5 -6.90 -19.18 17.30
CA GLU A 5 -6.82 -19.86 15.99
C GLU A 5 -7.65 -21.16 15.98
N SER A 6 -7.57 -21.92 17.06
CA SER A 6 -8.34 -23.15 17.26
C SER A 6 -9.84 -22.87 17.31
N GLY A 7 -10.23 -21.91 18.13
CA GLY A 7 -11.63 -21.50 18.28
C GLY A 7 -12.20 -20.91 16.99
N PHE A 8 -11.39 -20.15 16.24
CA PHE A 8 -11.79 -19.57 14.96
C PHE A 8 -12.03 -20.67 13.93
N TYR A 9 -11.08 -21.56 13.74
CA TYR A 9 -11.22 -22.69 12.84
C TYR A 9 -12.43 -23.57 13.18
N ASN A 10 -12.59 -23.98 14.46
CA ASN A 10 -13.69 -24.87 14.86
C ASN A 10 -15.06 -24.24 14.59
N ARG A 11 -15.21 -22.91 14.73
CA ARG A 11 -16.46 -22.22 14.40
C ARG A 11 -16.73 -22.14 12.91
N LEU A 12 -15.70 -22.03 12.08
CA LEU A 12 -15.88 -22.02 10.62
C LEU A 12 -16.43 -23.35 10.10
N LEU A 13 -16.19 -24.46 10.81
CA LEU A 13 -16.71 -25.79 10.43
C LEU A 13 -18.24 -25.90 10.54
N ASP A 14 -18.90 -25.00 11.27
CA ASP A 14 -20.37 -24.97 11.39
C ASP A 14 -21.06 -24.41 10.13
N TYR A 15 -20.28 -23.84 9.19
CA TYR A 15 -20.78 -23.19 7.97
C TYR A 15 -20.32 -23.92 6.71
N ASN A 16 -21.18 -24.02 5.70
CA ASN A 16 -20.87 -24.75 4.46
C ASN A 16 -20.50 -23.82 3.30
N ASN A 17 -21.01 -22.58 3.31
CA ASN A 17 -20.79 -21.63 2.24
C ASN A 17 -20.26 -20.31 2.82
N ILE A 18 -18.95 -20.12 2.79
CA ILE A 18 -18.26 -19.00 3.44
C ILE A 18 -17.75 -18.02 2.39
N LEU A 19 -18.00 -16.73 2.63
CA LEU A 19 -17.41 -15.62 1.89
C LEU A 19 -16.24 -15.02 2.69
N PHE A 20 -15.02 -15.08 2.16
CA PHE A 20 -13.87 -14.34 2.69
C PHE A 20 -13.79 -12.98 2.00
N LEU A 21 -14.19 -11.94 2.71
CA LEU A 21 -14.47 -10.62 2.16
C LEU A 21 -13.31 -9.65 2.46
N CYS A 22 -12.70 -9.13 1.40
CA CYS A 22 -11.65 -8.11 1.48
C CYS A 22 -12.24 -6.71 1.51
N HIS A 23 -11.53 -5.75 2.10
CA HIS A 23 -11.88 -4.33 2.14
C HIS A 23 -11.81 -3.67 0.74
N ARG A 24 -12.36 -2.45 0.61
CA ARG A 24 -12.22 -1.64 -0.62
C ARG A 24 -10.75 -1.35 -0.91
N ASN A 25 -10.36 -1.36 -2.21
CA ASN A 25 -8.98 -1.20 -2.64
C ASN A 25 -8.05 -2.21 -1.94
N ALA A 26 -8.51 -3.46 -1.89
CA ALA A 26 -7.82 -4.55 -1.19
C ALA A 26 -6.34 -4.64 -1.59
N ASP A 27 -5.50 -4.91 -0.62
CA ASP A 27 -4.07 -5.07 -0.79
C ASP A 27 -3.65 -6.56 -0.81
N PRO A 28 -2.36 -6.87 -0.96
CA PRO A 28 -1.90 -8.26 -0.98
C PRO A 28 -2.12 -9.01 0.33
N ASP A 29 -2.17 -8.35 1.48
CA ASP A 29 -2.43 -9.02 2.75
C ASP A 29 -3.89 -9.47 2.85
N ALA A 30 -4.84 -8.57 2.58
CA ALA A 30 -6.26 -8.91 2.52
C ALA A 30 -6.55 -10.02 1.51
N VAL A 31 -6.07 -9.86 0.25
CA VAL A 31 -6.32 -10.84 -0.83
C VAL A 31 -5.62 -12.17 -0.56
N GLY A 32 -4.36 -12.15 -0.11
CA GLY A 32 -3.57 -13.35 0.17
C GLY A 32 -4.16 -14.16 1.32
N SER A 33 -4.58 -13.49 2.37
CA SER A 33 -5.24 -14.07 3.54
C SER A 33 -6.59 -14.69 3.18
N ALA A 34 -7.46 -13.94 2.48
CA ALA A 34 -8.77 -14.42 2.03
C ALA A 34 -8.64 -15.63 1.08
N TYR A 35 -7.72 -15.55 0.10
CA TYR A 35 -7.46 -16.65 -0.83
C TYR A 35 -6.98 -17.91 -0.12
N THR A 36 -6.03 -17.77 0.80
CA THR A 36 -5.48 -18.90 1.53
C THR A 36 -6.54 -19.61 2.39
N LEU A 37 -7.38 -18.84 3.09
CA LEU A 37 -8.50 -19.40 3.85
C LEU A 37 -9.51 -20.09 2.94
N ALA A 38 -9.90 -19.49 1.82
CA ALA A 38 -10.82 -20.07 0.86
C ALA A 38 -10.29 -21.37 0.26
N GLN A 39 -9.00 -21.46 -0.05
CA GLN A 39 -8.37 -22.67 -0.58
C GLN A 39 -8.30 -23.80 0.46
N SER A 40 -8.12 -23.47 1.74
CA SER A 40 -7.91 -24.45 2.79
C SER A 40 -9.21 -24.94 3.43
N LEU A 41 -10.24 -24.10 3.47
CA LEU A 41 -11.51 -24.39 4.15
C LEU A 41 -12.68 -24.59 3.17
N GLY A 42 -12.49 -24.24 1.91
CA GLY A 42 -13.59 -24.04 0.96
C GLY A 42 -14.22 -22.66 1.13
N GLY A 43 -14.89 -22.17 0.11
CA GLY A 43 -15.56 -20.88 0.11
C GLY A 43 -15.10 -19.98 -1.04
N ALA A 44 -15.58 -18.74 -1.03
CA ALA A 44 -15.32 -17.76 -2.08
C ALA A 44 -14.49 -16.58 -1.56
N VAL A 45 -13.64 -16.01 -2.42
CA VAL A 45 -12.97 -14.73 -2.17
C VAL A 45 -13.83 -13.61 -2.70
N GLY A 46 -14.16 -12.63 -1.88
CA GLY A 46 -14.95 -11.46 -2.25
C GLY A 46 -14.13 -10.17 -2.27
N ILE A 47 -14.30 -9.36 -3.31
CA ILE A 47 -13.70 -8.03 -3.47
C ILE A 47 -14.81 -6.99 -3.60
N ILE A 48 -14.86 -6.05 -2.67
CA ILE A 48 -15.96 -5.06 -2.60
C ILE A 48 -15.82 -4.01 -3.69
N ASP A 49 -14.65 -3.38 -3.79
CA ASP A 49 -14.43 -2.21 -4.65
C ASP A 49 -12.99 -2.18 -5.14
N GLY A 50 -12.66 -3.18 -5.95
CA GLY A 50 -11.35 -3.36 -6.57
C GLY A 50 -10.21 -3.63 -5.59
N CYS A 51 -9.03 -3.77 -6.16
CA CYS A 51 -7.79 -4.00 -5.44
C CYS A 51 -6.75 -2.94 -5.80
N ASN A 52 -5.78 -2.75 -4.93
CA ASN A 52 -4.62 -1.96 -5.26
C ASN A 52 -3.80 -2.64 -6.39
N ARG A 53 -2.85 -1.91 -6.95
CA ARG A 53 -2.11 -2.38 -8.12
C ARG A 53 -1.31 -3.65 -7.85
N VAL A 54 -0.75 -3.80 -6.65
CA VAL A 54 0.07 -4.96 -6.27
C VAL A 54 -0.81 -6.19 -6.09
N ALA A 55 -1.94 -6.06 -5.40
CA ALA A 55 -2.91 -7.13 -5.25
C ALA A 55 -3.53 -7.56 -6.59
N ASN A 56 -3.78 -6.61 -7.51
CA ASN A 56 -4.22 -6.95 -8.87
C ASN A 56 -3.17 -7.79 -9.63
N THR A 57 -1.88 -7.52 -9.43
CA THR A 57 -0.80 -8.33 -10.00
C THR A 57 -0.78 -9.71 -9.36
N LEU A 58 -0.92 -9.79 -8.04
CA LEU A 58 -1.01 -11.05 -7.30
C LEU A 58 -2.16 -11.93 -7.81
N ILE A 59 -3.37 -11.36 -7.89
CA ILE A 59 -4.57 -12.04 -8.40
C ILE A 59 -4.32 -12.64 -9.79
N LYS A 60 -3.80 -11.83 -10.72
CA LYS A 60 -3.54 -12.26 -12.09
C LYS A 60 -2.46 -13.35 -12.18
N THR A 61 -1.36 -13.19 -11.44
CA THR A 61 -0.23 -14.10 -11.50
C THR A 61 -0.54 -15.45 -10.85
N LEU A 62 -1.25 -15.44 -9.74
CA LEU A 62 -1.66 -16.66 -9.03
C LEU A 62 -2.99 -17.22 -9.56
N GLU A 63 -3.64 -16.55 -10.52
CA GLU A 63 -4.94 -16.93 -11.08
C GLU A 63 -6.00 -17.11 -9.97
N ILE A 64 -6.07 -16.15 -9.06
CA ILE A 64 -7.03 -16.16 -7.96
C ILE A 64 -8.42 -15.85 -8.52
N GLU A 65 -9.33 -16.77 -8.34
CA GLU A 65 -10.74 -16.52 -8.62
C GLU A 65 -11.37 -15.72 -7.47
N ALA A 66 -11.83 -14.51 -7.79
CA ALA A 66 -12.47 -13.63 -6.82
C ALA A 66 -13.77 -13.07 -7.41
N ILE A 67 -14.77 -12.95 -6.56
CA ILE A 67 -16.09 -12.41 -6.91
C ILE A 67 -16.06 -10.91 -6.64
N GLU A 68 -16.26 -10.12 -7.69
CA GLU A 68 -16.40 -8.68 -7.54
C GLU A 68 -17.80 -8.32 -7.06
N LYS A 69 -17.87 -7.46 -6.05
CA LYS A 69 -19.12 -6.98 -5.43
C LYS A 69 -20.05 -8.12 -5.03
N PRO A 70 -19.55 -9.09 -4.22
CA PRO A 70 -20.39 -10.20 -3.77
C PRO A 70 -21.57 -9.67 -2.94
N ASN A 71 -22.66 -10.43 -2.93
CA ASN A 71 -23.75 -10.20 -1.99
C ASN A 71 -23.56 -11.10 -0.77
N PRO A 72 -23.26 -10.57 0.43
CA PRO A 72 -23.04 -11.38 1.63
C PRO A 72 -24.21 -12.29 2.00
N SER A 73 -25.44 -11.90 1.63
CA SER A 73 -26.66 -12.68 1.91
C SER A 73 -26.75 -14.00 1.13
N ASP A 74 -25.87 -14.22 0.14
CA ASP A 74 -25.82 -15.48 -0.61
C ASP A 74 -24.95 -16.55 0.09
N TYR A 75 -24.39 -16.21 1.27
CA TYR A 75 -23.47 -17.06 2.04
C TYR A 75 -23.99 -17.29 3.46
N ASP A 76 -23.60 -18.43 4.04
CA ASP A 76 -23.96 -18.77 5.42
C ASP A 76 -23.21 -17.90 6.43
N LEU A 77 -21.96 -17.53 6.10
CA LEU A 77 -21.12 -16.65 6.90
C LEU A 77 -20.25 -15.77 6.00
N THR A 78 -20.10 -14.51 6.38
CA THR A 78 -19.05 -13.66 5.82
C THR A 78 -17.90 -13.51 6.82
N VAL A 79 -16.70 -13.92 6.42
CA VAL A 79 -15.46 -13.66 7.17
C VAL A 79 -14.84 -12.39 6.60
N VAL A 80 -14.86 -11.32 7.36
CA VAL A 80 -14.21 -10.06 6.97
C VAL A 80 -12.73 -10.16 7.31
N VAL A 81 -11.88 -9.99 6.28
CA VAL A 81 -10.44 -10.22 6.35
C VAL A 81 -9.71 -8.89 6.26
N ASP A 82 -8.77 -8.69 7.20
CA ASP A 82 -7.84 -7.56 7.18
C ASP A 82 -8.55 -6.19 7.13
N THR A 83 -9.56 -6.03 7.99
CA THR A 83 -10.44 -4.87 7.97
C THR A 83 -10.76 -4.41 9.38
N SER A 84 -10.42 -3.18 9.70
CA SER A 84 -10.59 -2.63 11.05
C SER A 84 -11.91 -1.89 11.27
N THR A 85 -12.58 -1.41 10.21
CA THR A 85 -13.80 -0.60 10.32
C THR A 85 -14.82 -0.90 9.23
N LEU A 86 -16.12 -0.74 9.53
CA LEU A 86 -17.20 -0.86 8.54
C LEU A 86 -17.07 0.12 7.36
N ALA A 87 -16.45 1.28 7.58
CA ALA A 87 -16.23 2.26 6.51
C ALA A 87 -15.35 1.72 5.36
N GLN A 88 -14.49 0.74 5.64
CA GLN A 88 -13.66 0.07 4.64
C GLN A 88 -14.46 -0.91 3.76
N LEU A 89 -15.67 -1.24 4.15
CA LEU A 89 -16.57 -2.12 3.41
C LEU A 89 -17.53 -1.38 2.44
N ASN A 90 -17.33 -0.07 2.26
CA ASN A 90 -18.02 0.74 1.26
C ASN A 90 -19.56 0.61 1.30
N GLY A 91 -20.15 0.49 2.51
CA GLY A 91 -21.59 0.43 2.71
C GLY A 91 -22.24 -0.94 2.42
N ILE A 92 -21.45 -2.00 2.26
CA ILE A 92 -22.00 -3.35 2.15
C ILE A 92 -22.67 -3.74 3.48
N GLU A 93 -23.85 -4.30 3.41
CA GLU A 93 -24.57 -4.80 4.59
C GLU A 93 -24.09 -6.20 4.90
N LEU A 94 -23.70 -6.43 6.15
CA LEU A 94 -23.31 -7.73 6.67
C LEU A 94 -24.48 -8.29 7.51
N ALA A 95 -24.85 -9.54 7.25
CA ALA A 95 -25.78 -10.30 8.11
C ALA A 95 -24.98 -10.92 9.27
N GLU A 96 -24.75 -12.23 9.24
CA GLU A 96 -23.84 -12.89 10.17
C GLU A 96 -22.41 -12.78 9.65
N TYR A 97 -21.48 -12.32 10.49
CA TYR A 97 -20.10 -12.19 10.08
C TYR A 97 -19.10 -12.47 11.20
N ALA A 98 -17.94 -12.96 10.80
CA ALA A 98 -16.76 -13.08 11.62
C ALA A 98 -15.67 -12.12 11.13
N VAL A 99 -14.65 -11.88 11.95
CA VAL A 99 -13.53 -10.99 11.62
C VAL A 99 -12.21 -11.68 11.90
N ILE A 100 -11.26 -11.52 10.98
CA ILE A 100 -9.85 -11.82 11.19
C ILE A 100 -9.02 -10.58 10.83
N ASP A 101 -8.28 -10.03 11.80
CA ASP A 101 -7.64 -8.73 11.64
C ASP A 101 -6.40 -8.58 12.53
N HIS A 102 -5.43 -7.79 12.06
CA HIS A 102 -4.16 -7.52 12.76
C HIS A 102 -3.98 -6.06 13.21
N HIS A 103 -4.85 -5.16 12.78
CA HIS A 103 -4.70 -3.73 13.04
C HIS A 103 -4.73 -3.40 14.53
N SER A 104 -4.03 -2.37 14.97
CA SER A 104 -4.00 -1.93 16.37
C SER A 104 -5.38 -1.55 16.92
N THR A 105 -6.29 -1.13 16.05
CA THR A 105 -7.70 -0.86 16.36
C THR A 105 -8.59 -1.65 15.42
N CYS A 106 -9.56 -2.38 15.95
CA CYS A 106 -10.49 -3.19 15.18
C CYS A 106 -11.92 -2.95 15.68
N ALA A 107 -12.54 -1.87 15.20
CA ALA A 107 -13.90 -1.50 15.65
C ALA A 107 -14.99 -2.41 15.05
N ILE A 108 -14.75 -3.02 13.90
CA ILE A 108 -15.72 -3.91 13.23
C ILE A 108 -16.02 -5.16 14.03
N LYS A 109 -15.13 -5.57 14.94
CA LYS A 109 -15.29 -6.77 15.79
C LYS A 109 -16.48 -6.68 16.75
N ASP A 110 -16.91 -5.46 17.11
CA ASP A 110 -17.97 -5.27 18.11
C ASP A 110 -19.35 -5.79 17.63
N GLY A 111 -19.56 -5.93 16.31
CA GLY A 111 -20.76 -6.51 15.72
C GLY A 111 -20.59 -7.95 15.23
N ALA A 112 -19.41 -8.54 15.35
CA ALA A 112 -19.13 -9.86 14.84
C ALA A 112 -19.61 -10.97 15.79
N GLU A 113 -20.12 -12.09 15.22
CA GLU A 113 -20.44 -13.31 15.97
C GLU A 113 -19.21 -13.81 16.73
N PHE A 114 -18.10 -13.89 16.03
CA PHE A 114 -16.78 -14.19 16.60
C PHE A 114 -15.68 -13.49 15.82
N TYR A 115 -14.53 -13.32 16.46
CA TYR A 115 -13.38 -12.69 15.81
C TYR A 115 -12.06 -13.22 16.36
N LEU A 116 -11.08 -13.27 15.47
CA LEU A 116 -9.66 -13.49 15.79
C LEU A 116 -8.88 -12.21 15.49
N HIS A 117 -8.45 -11.53 16.54
CA HIS A 117 -7.73 -10.28 16.43
C HIS A 117 -6.42 -10.34 17.21
N ARG A 118 -5.32 -10.10 16.51
CA ARG A 118 -3.96 -10.07 17.10
C ARG A 118 -3.18 -8.91 16.51
N THR A 119 -2.53 -8.14 17.38
CA THR A 119 -1.62 -7.07 16.93
C THR A 119 -0.28 -7.69 16.50
N VAL A 120 -0.21 -8.08 15.24
CA VAL A 120 0.97 -8.62 14.56
C VAL A 120 1.25 -7.77 13.30
N SER A 121 2.24 -8.13 12.49
CA SER A 121 2.63 -7.27 11.36
C SER A 121 1.75 -7.43 10.12
N SER A 122 0.96 -8.52 10.02
CA SER A 122 0.04 -8.78 8.91
C SER A 122 -1.03 -9.80 9.30
N THR A 123 -2.17 -9.77 8.64
CA THR A 123 -3.22 -10.80 8.76
C THR A 123 -2.73 -12.14 8.20
N ALA A 124 -1.82 -12.13 7.23
CA ALA A 124 -1.20 -13.34 6.68
C ALA A 124 -0.46 -14.17 7.75
N GLU A 125 0.15 -13.53 8.76
CA GLU A 125 0.77 -14.25 9.90
C GLU A 125 -0.29 -15.02 10.70
N ILE A 126 -1.45 -14.42 10.96
CA ILE A 126 -2.55 -15.06 11.69
C ILE A 126 -3.12 -16.24 10.88
N VAL A 127 -3.32 -16.04 9.58
CA VAL A 127 -3.82 -17.09 8.68
C VAL A 127 -2.86 -18.27 8.62
N PHE A 128 -1.56 -18.03 8.59
CA PHE A 128 -0.57 -19.12 8.63
C PHE A 128 -0.63 -19.91 9.94
N ASP A 129 -0.83 -19.24 11.08
CA ASP A 129 -1.02 -19.92 12.37
C ASP A 129 -2.29 -20.79 12.39
N ILE A 130 -3.38 -20.36 11.74
CA ILE A 130 -4.58 -21.19 11.55
C ILE A 130 -4.23 -22.45 10.74
N LEU A 131 -3.47 -22.30 9.63
CA LEU A 131 -3.07 -23.46 8.82
C LEU A 131 -2.21 -24.45 9.61
N LYS A 132 -1.30 -23.97 10.45
CA LYS A 132 -0.50 -24.83 11.35
C LYS A 132 -1.39 -25.60 12.33
N PHE A 133 -2.38 -24.92 12.92
CA PHE A 133 -3.34 -25.57 13.81
C PHE A 133 -4.15 -26.67 13.10
N MET A 134 -4.56 -26.41 11.86
CA MET A 134 -5.28 -27.37 11.02
C MET A 134 -4.41 -28.57 10.56
N GLU A 135 -3.10 -28.52 10.76
CA GLU A 135 -2.12 -29.41 10.11
C GLU A 135 -2.32 -29.48 8.58
N ALA A 136 -2.82 -28.39 8.00
CA ALA A 136 -3.13 -28.32 6.58
C ALA A 136 -1.87 -28.09 5.74
N PRO A 137 -1.74 -28.75 4.57
CA PRO A 137 -0.62 -28.48 3.69
C PRO A 137 -0.71 -27.04 3.13
N VAL A 138 0.39 -26.31 3.23
CA VAL A 138 0.48 -24.96 2.65
C VAL A 138 0.73 -25.10 1.15
N MET A 139 -0.31 -24.89 0.37
CA MET A 139 -0.23 -24.97 -1.10
C MET A 139 0.69 -23.85 -1.64
N ARG A 140 1.44 -24.15 -2.71
CA ARG A 140 2.42 -23.18 -3.28
C ARG A 140 1.84 -21.79 -3.55
N LYS A 141 0.66 -21.70 -4.18
CA LYS A 141 0.01 -20.41 -4.47
C LYS A 141 -0.39 -19.68 -3.19
N SER A 142 -0.90 -20.40 -2.17
CA SER A 142 -1.22 -19.84 -0.85
C SER A 142 0.02 -19.32 -0.15
N ALA A 143 1.13 -20.07 -0.17
CA ALA A 143 2.39 -19.62 0.39
C ALA A 143 2.89 -18.32 -0.26
N MET A 144 2.88 -18.26 -1.60
CA MET A 144 3.24 -17.05 -2.33
C MET A 144 2.35 -15.86 -1.96
N ALA A 145 1.05 -16.09 -1.79
CA ALA A 145 0.08 -15.07 -1.43
C ALA A 145 0.31 -14.54 0.01
N LEU A 146 0.53 -15.44 0.99
CA LEU A 146 0.84 -15.07 2.37
C LEU A 146 2.19 -14.32 2.47
N ILE A 147 3.23 -14.80 1.79
CA ILE A 147 4.53 -14.12 1.74
C ILE A 147 4.38 -12.71 1.15
N ALA A 148 3.57 -12.55 0.08
CA ALA A 148 3.30 -11.24 -0.50
C ALA A 148 2.59 -10.29 0.48
N GLY A 149 1.64 -10.80 1.27
CA GLY A 149 0.98 -10.06 2.35
C GLY A 149 2.00 -9.58 3.39
N ILE A 150 2.80 -10.48 3.95
CA ILE A 150 3.83 -10.14 4.94
C ILE A 150 4.80 -9.08 4.41
N ILE A 151 5.29 -9.23 3.17
CA ILE A 151 6.22 -8.26 2.56
C ILE A 151 5.59 -6.88 2.45
N THR A 152 4.35 -6.80 1.96
CA THR A 152 3.69 -5.51 1.70
C THR A 152 3.32 -4.79 2.99
N ASP A 153 2.74 -5.47 3.95
CA ASP A 153 2.31 -4.88 5.21
C ASP A 153 3.46 -4.47 6.12
N THR A 154 4.56 -5.21 6.07
CA THR A 154 5.80 -4.80 6.75
C THR A 154 6.56 -3.69 6.02
N GLY A 155 6.04 -3.19 4.90
CA GLY A 155 6.71 -2.17 4.09
C GLY A 155 8.07 -2.64 3.57
N ASN A 156 8.14 -3.83 2.98
CA ASN A 156 9.38 -4.52 2.61
C ASN A 156 10.30 -4.74 3.82
N PHE A 157 9.74 -5.25 4.91
CA PHE A 157 10.39 -5.53 6.20
C PHE A 157 10.90 -4.31 6.97
N LYS A 158 10.60 -3.10 6.54
CA LYS A 158 10.96 -1.89 7.28
C LYS A 158 10.32 -1.84 8.68
N TYR A 159 9.12 -2.39 8.81
CA TYR A 159 8.34 -2.41 10.05
C TYR A 159 8.15 -3.83 10.61
N ALA A 160 8.87 -4.81 10.06
CA ALA A 160 8.82 -6.19 10.52
C ALA A 160 9.37 -6.33 11.95
N ASN A 161 8.81 -7.27 12.68
CA ASN A 161 9.32 -7.73 13.97
C ASN A 161 9.98 -9.12 13.83
N PRO A 162 10.64 -9.67 14.87
CA PRO A 162 11.26 -10.98 14.77
C PRO A 162 10.30 -12.13 14.41
N ASP A 163 9.02 -12.03 14.77
CA ASP A 163 8.03 -13.07 14.47
C ASP A 163 7.65 -13.08 13.00
N SER A 164 7.56 -11.90 12.34
CA SER A 164 7.35 -11.81 10.90
C SER A 164 8.42 -12.57 10.11
N PHE A 165 9.69 -12.47 10.54
CA PHE A 165 10.79 -13.22 9.89
C PHE A 165 10.71 -14.73 10.17
N ARG A 166 10.28 -15.15 11.39
CA ARG A 166 10.08 -16.55 11.71
C ARG A 166 8.95 -17.15 10.87
N THR A 167 7.80 -16.48 10.82
CA THR A 167 6.65 -16.88 10.02
C THR A 167 7.02 -16.99 8.54
N LEU A 168 7.75 -16.01 8.00
CA LEU A 168 8.24 -16.06 6.63
C LEU A 168 9.13 -17.28 6.38
N ALA A 169 10.09 -17.54 7.28
CA ALA A 169 10.99 -18.68 7.16
C ALA A 169 10.21 -20.02 7.21
N GLU A 170 9.27 -20.16 8.14
CA GLU A 170 8.41 -21.36 8.25
C GLU A 170 7.58 -21.56 6.98
N ILE A 171 6.95 -20.53 6.42
CA ILE A 171 6.18 -20.64 5.16
C ILE A 171 7.08 -21.13 4.02
N ILE A 172 8.29 -20.57 3.89
CA ILE A 172 9.27 -20.98 2.86
C ILE A 172 9.67 -22.43 3.04
N GLU A 173 9.99 -22.87 4.28
CA GLU A 173 10.41 -24.22 4.59
C GLU A 173 9.33 -25.26 4.28
N VAL A 174 8.08 -25.02 4.68
CA VAL A 174 6.99 -25.99 4.50
C VAL A 174 6.45 -26.03 3.07
N SER A 175 6.55 -24.93 2.32
CA SER A 175 5.99 -24.83 0.95
C SER A 175 7.02 -25.08 -0.16
N GLY A 176 8.30 -24.92 0.13
CA GLY A 176 9.37 -24.95 -0.88
C GLY A 176 9.31 -23.79 -1.88
N VAL A 177 8.58 -22.71 -1.57
CA VAL A 177 8.56 -21.49 -2.40
C VAL A 177 9.87 -20.75 -2.23
N GLU A 178 10.49 -20.32 -3.32
CA GLU A 178 11.67 -19.48 -3.24
C GLU A 178 11.25 -18.02 -3.00
N TYR A 179 11.84 -17.38 -2.00
CA TYR A 179 11.56 -15.97 -1.66
C TYR A 179 11.70 -15.03 -2.87
N GLY A 180 12.72 -15.27 -3.72
CA GLY A 180 12.97 -14.48 -4.93
C GLY A 180 11.78 -14.47 -5.89
N GLU A 181 11.03 -15.57 -6.01
CA GLU A 181 9.87 -15.64 -6.89
C GLU A 181 8.76 -14.67 -6.44
N VAL A 182 8.54 -14.53 -5.13
CA VAL A 182 7.54 -13.60 -4.60
C VAL A 182 8.01 -12.15 -4.75
N VAL A 183 9.30 -11.89 -4.53
CA VAL A 183 9.88 -10.56 -4.76
C VAL A 183 9.75 -10.16 -6.23
N ASP A 184 10.04 -11.08 -7.16
CA ASP A 184 9.90 -10.84 -8.60
C ASP A 184 8.43 -10.63 -8.99
N LEU A 185 7.50 -11.37 -8.40
CA LEU A 185 6.06 -11.16 -8.58
C LEU A 185 5.65 -9.74 -8.14
N LEU A 186 6.06 -9.31 -6.96
CA LEU A 186 5.76 -7.99 -6.42
C LEU A 186 6.43 -6.86 -7.24
N ALA A 187 7.66 -7.09 -7.71
CA ALA A 187 8.39 -6.18 -8.58
C ALA A 187 7.81 -6.14 -10.01
N SER A 188 7.22 -7.24 -10.47
CA SER A 188 6.63 -7.37 -11.82
C SER A 188 5.34 -6.59 -12.00
N THR A 189 4.90 -5.86 -10.97
CA THR A 189 3.81 -4.89 -11.13
C THR A 189 4.15 -4.00 -12.32
N PRO A 190 3.48 -4.12 -13.48
CA PRO A 190 3.93 -3.48 -14.72
C PRO A 190 3.98 -1.97 -14.51
N GLN A 191 5.18 -1.42 -14.35
CA GLN A 191 5.31 0.01 -14.52
C GLN A 191 4.94 0.26 -15.98
N ASP A 192 3.87 1.02 -16.20
CA ASP A 192 3.52 1.48 -17.53
C ASP A 192 4.80 2.00 -18.21
N ILE A 193 5.05 1.57 -19.43
CA ILE A 193 6.22 2.00 -20.20
C ILE A 193 6.32 3.53 -20.24
N SER A 194 5.18 4.23 -20.26
CA SER A 194 5.10 5.69 -20.20
C SER A 194 5.65 6.23 -18.88
N MET A 195 5.35 5.58 -17.76
CA MET A 195 5.91 5.93 -16.46
C MET A 195 7.41 5.69 -16.40
N ARG A 196 7.89 4.53 -16.90
CA ARG A 196 9.33 4.22 -16.94
C ARG A 196 10.10 5.25 -17.77
N ILE A 197 9.57 5.61 -18.94
CA ILE A 197 10.14 6.66 -19.79
C ILE A 197 10.13 8.02 -19.07
N ALA A 198 9.03 8.37 -18.40
CA ALA A 198 8.93 9.64 -17.67
C ALA A 198 9.97 9.72 -16.52
N LEU A 199 10.16 8.63 -15.77
CA LEU A 199 11.17 8.56 -14.70
C LEU A 199 12.61 8.69 -15.23
N LEU A 200 12.93 7.99 -16.33
CA LEU A 200 14.24 8.12 -16.99
C LEU A 200 14.48 9.55 -17.49
N LYS A 201 13.46 10.17 -18.10
CA LYS A 201 13.54 11.58 -18.54
C LYS A 201 13.66 12.53 -17.36
N ALA A 202 13.02 12.24 -16.21
CA ALA A 202 13.17 13.05 -15.02
C ALA A 202 14.62 13.03 -14.52
N ALA A 203 15.25 11.87 -14.52
CA ALA A 203 16.66 11.71 -14.13
C ALA A 203 17.61 12.39 -15.14
N GLU A 204 17.38 12.22 -16.45
CA GLU A 204 18.17 12.87 -17.53
C GLU A 204 18.12 14.39 -17.44
N ARG A 205 16.96 14.97 -17.07
CA ARG A 205 16.72 16.43 -17.00
C ARG A 205 16.95 17.00 -15.61
N ALA A 206 17.43 16.22 -14.68
CA ALA A 206 17.65 16.63 -13.31
C ALA A 206 18.70 17.75 -13.23
N LYS A 207 18.34 18.87 -12.59
CA LYS A 207 19.24 19.96 -12.27
C LYS A 207 19.50 19.94 -10.77
N VAL A 208 20.78 19.83 -10.38
CA VAL A 208 21.18 19.79 -8.98
C VAL A 208 21.53 21.19 -8.50
N HIS A 209 20.89 21.64 -7.43
CA HIS A 209 21.16 22.88 -6.73
C HIS A 209 21.74 22.55 -5.36
N ARG A 210 22.96 22.96 -5.10
CA ARG A 210 23.66 22.70 -3.85
C ARG A 210 23.59 23.89 -2.92
N THR A 211 23.15 23.68 -1.67
CA THR A 211 23.16 24.67 -0.59
C THR A 211 23.85 24.05 0.62
N GLY A 212 25.08 24.43 0.88
CA GLY A 212 25.91 23.81 1.90
C GLY A 212 26.10 22.31 1.63
N ASN A 213 25.55 21.47 2.51
CA ASN A 213 25.54 20.01 2.36
C ASN A 213 24.24 19.44 1.81
N TRP A 214 23.29 20.32 1.45
CA TRP A 214 21.98 19.93 0.94
C TRP A 214 21.94 19.91 -0.58
N LEU A 215 21.24 18.91 -1.12
CA LEU A 215 21.00 18.76 -2.56
C LEU A 215 19.52 18.92 -2.85
N ILE A 216 19.18 20.04 -3.47
CA ILE A 216 17.82 20.29 -4.01
C ILE A 216 17.86 19.95 -5.49
N VAL A 217 16.96 19.09 -5.97
CA VAL A 217 16.94 18.66 -7.36
C VAL A 217 15.64 19.07 -8.01
N THR A 218 15.73 19.69 -9.19
CA THR A 218 14.57 20.03 -10.02
C THR A 218 14.58 19.24 -11.32
N SER A 219 13.38 18.93 -11.86
CA SER A 219 13.24 18.32 -13.18
C SER A 219 11.90 18.69 -13.81
N THR A 220 11.73 18.44 -15.12
CA THR A 220 10.48 18.65 -15.85
C THR A 220 10.14 17.47 -16.74
N ILE A 221 8.90 17.00 -16.65
CA ILE A 221 8.34 15.89 -17.44
C ILE A 221 6.88 16.19 -17.77
N SER A 222 6.27 15.40 -18.63
CA SER A 222 4.86 15.61 -19.04
C SER A 222 3.84 14.99 -18.08
N SER A 223 4.22 13.97 -17.29
CA SER A 223 3.33 13.23 -16.40
C SER A 223 4.11 12.51 -15.31
N PHE A 224 3.44 11.97 -14.28
CA PHE A 224 4.04 11.24 -13.17
C PHE A 224 4.97 12.06 -12.25
N GLY A 225 4.74 13.37 -12.13
CA GLY A 225 5.60 14.30 -11.38
C GLY A 225 5.86 13.87 -9.94
N GLY A 226 4.82 13.42 -9.21
CA GLY A 226 4.95 12.96 -7.83
C GLY A 226 5.81 11.72 -7.66
N THR A 227 5.70 10.76 -8.58
CA THR A 227 6.52 9.54 -8.60
C THR A 227 7.98 9.87 -8.96
N ALA A 228 8.17 10.74 -9.95
CA ALA A 228 9.51 11.19 -10.35
C ALA A 228 10.22 11.97 -9.24
N ALA A 229 9.52 12.85 -8.53
CA ALA A 229 10.08 13.52 -7.37
C ALA A 229 10.52 12.53 -6.29
N GLY A 230 9.71 11.51 -5.99
CA GLY A 230 10.08 10.44 -5.07
C GLY A 230 11.35 9.70 -5.51
N ILE A 231 11.46 9.33 -6.78
CA ILE A 231 12.65 8.65 -7.31
C ILE A 231 13.91 9.53 -7.19
N LEU A 232 13.82 10.83 -7.48
CA LEU A 232 14.97 11.73 -7.34
C LEU A 232 15.46 11.82 -5.90
N THR A 233 14.58 11.77 -4.89
CA THR A 233 15.01 11.68 -3.48
C THR A 233 15.67 10.33 -3.16
N HIS A 234 15.22 9.22 -3.75
CA HIS A 234 15.87 7.92 -3.59
C HIS A 234 17.28 7.88 -4.21
N VAL A 235 17.46 8.53 -5.36
CA VAL A 235 18.75 8.59 -6.05
C VAL A 235 19.78 9.46 -5.30
N GLY A 236 19.34 10.47 -4.53
CA GLY A 236 20.30 11.27 -3.77
C GLY A 236 19.85 12.66 -3.38
N ALA A 237 18.75 13.19 -3.91
CA ALA A 237 18.28 14.52 -3.51
C ALA A 237 17.76 14.52 -2.07
N ASP A 238 18.06 15.55 -1.29
CA ASP A 238 17.43 15.79 0.00
C ASP A 238 16.03 16.35 -0.17
N VAL A 239 15.86 17.23 -1.17
CA VAL A 239 14.57 17.79 -1.61
C VAL A 239 14.51 17.71 -3.13
N SER A 240 13.37 17.34 -3.67
CA SER A 240 13.15 17.31 -5.12
C SER A 240 11.85 17.99 -5.51
N PHE A 241 11.86 18.73 -6.61
CA PHE A 241 10.68 19.33 -7.23
C PHE A 241 10.60 18.92 -8.69
N VAL A 242 9.47 18.35 -9.10
CA VAL A 242 9.25 17.96 -10.49
C VAL A 242 8.04 18.72 -11.04
N GLY A 243 8.30 19.50 -12.08
CA GLY A 243 7.28 20.24 -12.80
C GLY A 243 6.68 19.45 -13.95
N THR A 244 5.36 19.56 -14.10
CA THR A 244 4.60 19.06 -15.24
C THR A 244 3.68 20.16 -15.74
N GLU A 245 3.38 20.15 -17.05
CA GLU A 245 2.39 21.04 -17.64
C GLU A 245 1.34 20.21 -18.39
N LYS A 246 0.08 20.46 -18.10
CA LYS A 246 -1.03 19.82 -18.79
C LYS A 246 -2.21 20.79 -18.87
N GLU A 247 -2.76 20.96 -20.07
CA GLU A 247 -3.95 21.78 -20.32
C GLU A 247 -3.82 23.24 -19.83
N GLY A 248 -2.59 23.80 -19.92
CA GLY A 248 -2.31 25.14 -19.45
C GLY A 248 -2.12 25.28 -17.93
N ILE A 249 -2.10 24.18 -17.21
CA ILE A 249 -1.84 24.16 -15.76
C ILE A 249 -0.42 23.66 -15.53
N ALA A 250 0.41 24.50 -14.91
CA ALA A 250 1.71 24.13 -14.38
C ALA A 250 1.52 23.50 -13.00
N ARG A 251 1.93 22.24 -12.85
CA ARG A 251 1.89 21.50 -11.58
C ARG A 251 3.29 21.18 -11.11
N ILE A 252 3.61 21.51 -9.86
CA ILE A 252 4.86 21.09 -9.21
C ILE A 252 4.54 20.06 -8.13
N SER A 253 5.30 18.95 -8.14
CA SER A 253 5.28 17.93 -7.10
C SER A 253 6.59 17.96 -6.32
N GLY A 254 6.52 18.11 -5.00
CA GLY A 254 7.67 18.13 -4.09
C GLY A 254 7.78 16.86 -3.26
N ARG A 255 9.01 16.40 -3.01
CA ARG A 255 9.35 15.36 -2.04
C ARG A 255 10.58 15.77 -1.24
N ALA A 256 10.60 15.42 0.07
CA ALA A 256 11.74 15.65 0.95
C ALA A 256 12.09 14.39 1.73
N ARG A 257 13.37 14.19 1.95
CA ARG A 257 13.88 13.15 2.86
C ARG A 257 13.69 13.58 4.31
N ARG A 258 13.71 12.60 5.21
CA ARG A 258 13.52 12.80 6.65
C ARG A 258 14.54 13.76 7.24
N ASN A 259 15.81 13.67 6.84
CA ASN A 259 16.86 14.57 7.28
C ASN A 259 16.60 16.04 6.93
N ALA A 260 16.04 16.31 5.75
CA ALA A 260 15.68 17.68 5.35
C ALA A 260 14.47 18.21 6.16
N ILE A 261 13.49 17.33 6.43
CA ILE A 261 12.34 17.65 7.28
C ILE A 261 12.80 17.98 8.71
N ASP A 262 13.65 17.15 9.28
CA ASP A 262 14.22 17.32 10.62
C ASP A 262 15.08 18.60 10.72
N ALA A 263 15.63 19.07 9.59
CA ALA A 263 16.33 20.35 9.46
C ALA A 263 15.42 21.57 9.23
N GLY A 264 14.08 21.39 9.23
CA GLY A 264 13.11 22.47 9.14
C GLY A 264 12.41 22.63 7.79
N VAL A 265 12.66 21.76 6.81
CA VAL A 265 11.93 21.77 5.54
C VAL A 265 10.49 21.28 5.77
N ASN A 266 9.52 22.11 5.40
CA ASN A 266 8.12 21.75 5.34
C ASN A 266 7.60 22.05 3.93
N LEU A 267 7.44 21.00 3.11
CA LEU A 267 7.04 21.19 1.71
C LEU A 267 5.63 21.76 1.56
N GLY A 268 4.72 21.41 2.47
CA GLY A 268 3.36 21.98 2.46
C GLY A 268 3.38 23.50 2.56
N GLN A 269 4.15 24.04 3.51
CA GLN A 269 4.31 25.47 3.69
C GLN A 269 5.08 26.13 2.53
N ILE A 270 6.16 25.51 2.06
CA ILE A 270 6.97 26.01 0.95
C ILE A 270 6.12 26.13 -0.32
N LEU A 271 5.38 25.08 -0.69
CA LEU A 271 4.57 25.11 -1.90
C LEU A 271 3.32 25.99 -1.77
N GLU A 272 2.78 26.14 -0.57
CA GLU A 272 1.75 27.15 -0.30
C GLU A 272 2.29 28.57 -0.45
N GLU A 273 3.50 28.86 0.07
CA GLU A 273 4.16 30.17 -0.08
C GLU A 273 4.44 30.47 -1.55
N VAL A 274 5.04 29.52 -2.28
CA VAL A 274 5.33 29.69 -3.71
C VAL A 274 4.06 29.84 -4.54
N SER A 275 3.00 29.07 -4.25
CA SER A 275 1.74 29.18 -5.02
C SER A 275 1.13 30.58 -4.96
N LYS A 276 1.24 31.26 -3.83
CA LYS A 276 0.75 32.64 -3.64
C LYS A 276 1.49 33.65 -4.54
N LEU A 277 2.77 33.40 -4.84
CA LEU A 277 3.55 34.29 -5.73
C LEU A 277 3.04 34.25 -7.19
N PHE A 278 2.40 33.19 -7.58
CA PHE A 278 1.90 32.95 -8.94
C PHE A 278 0.36 32.85 -9.01
N ASN A 279 -0.36 33.32 -7.99
CA ASN A 279 -1.82 33.27 -7.88
C ASN A 279 -2.38 31.81 -8.07
N GLY A 280 -1.62 30.83 -7.64
CA GLY A 280 -1.98 29.42 -7.70
C GLY A 280 -2.50 28.85 -6.38
N THR A 281 -2.65 27.56 -6.33
CA THR A 281 -3.02 26.80 -5.12
C THR A 281 -1.94 25.79 -4.81
N GLY A 282 -1.58 25.65 -3.54
CA GLY A 282 -0.52 24.72 -3.11
C GLY A 282 -0.71 24.29 -1.66
N GLY A 283 -0.11 23.15 -1.31
CA GLY A 283 -0.14 22.61 0.04
C GLY A 283 0.21 21.14 0.07
N GLY A 284 0.11 20.55 1.26
CA GLY A 284 0.41 19.14 1.50
C GLY A 284 1.05 18.90 2.86
N HIS A 285 1.81 17.83 2.97
CA HIS A 285 2.53 17.44 4.17
C HIS A 285 3.98 17.95 4.13
N ASP A 286 4.67 17.83 5.26
CA ASP A 286 6.08 18.21 5.40
C ASP A 286 7.02 17.54 4.38
N GLY A 287 6.83 16.23 4.12
CA GLY A 287 7.64 15.43 3.20
C GLY A 287 7.06 15.25 1.79
N ALA A 288 5.81 15.68 1.53
CA ALA A 288 5.13 15.47 0.25
C ALA A 288 4.06 16.54 0.01
N ALA A 289 4.24 17.37 -1.02
CA ALA A 289 3.32 18.44 -1.33
C ALA A 289 3.23 18.69 -2.83
N GLY A 290 2.25 19.50 -3.24
CA GLY A 290 2.04 19.93 -4.62
C GLY A 290 1.53 21.35 -4.72
N LEU A 291 1.72 21.97 -5.89
CA LEU A 291 1.07 23.24 -6.25
C LEU A 291 0.62 23.23 -7.71
N ASP A 292 -0.42 23.96 -7.99
CA ASP A 292 -1.00 24.16 -9.32
C ASP A 292 -1.10 25.67 -9.63
N VAL A 293 -0.67 26.06 -10.83
CA VAL A 293 -0.72 27.45 -11.33
C VAL A 293 -1.27 27.44 -12.75
N GLU A 294 -2.35 28.15 -13.01
CA GLU A 294 -2.90 28.34 -14.35
C GLU A 294 -2.00 29.32 -15.16
N GLY A 295 -1.62 28.93 -16.36
CA GLY A 295 -0.78 29.73 -17.25
C GLY A 295 0.63 30.00 -16.73
N GLY A 296 1.08 29.34 -15.68
CA GLY A 296 2.39 29.58 -15.06
C GLY A 296 3.55 28.95 -15.84
N ASP A 297 4.70 29.62 -15.83
CA ASP A 297 5.96 29.08 -16.34
C ASP A 297 6.54 28.09 -15.31
N VAL A 298 6.60 26.81 -15.70
CA VAL A 298 7.13 25.72 -14.85
C VAL A 298 8.56 26.00 -14.36
N GLN A 299 9.41 26.62 -15.20
CA GLN A 299 10.82 26.87 -14.83
C GLN A 299 10.93 28.00 -13.79
N GLU A 300 10.12 29.07 -13.91
CA GLU A 300 10.07 30.14 -12.93
C GLU A 300 9.56 29.66 -11.58
N ILE A 301 8.50 28.83 -11.59
CA ILE A 301 7.94 28.25 -10.36
C ILE A 301 8.94 27.31 -9.69
N LEU A 302 9.62 26.43 -10.45
CA LEU A 302 10.67 25.54 -9.93
C LEU A 302 11.83 26.35 -9.32
N LYS A 303 12.24 27.44 -9.94
CA LYS A 303 13.25 28.32 -9.39
C LYS A 303 12.82 28.92 -8.04
N SER A 304 11.60 29.41 -7.95
CA SER A 304 11.05 29.91 -6.68
C SER A 304 10.98 28.85 -5.59
N CYS A 305 10.64 27.60 -5.95
CA CYS A 305 10.70 26.48 -5.01
C CYS A 305 12.12 26.24 -4.45
N VAL A 306 13.14 26.33 -5.32
CA VAL A 306 14.54 26.19 -4.90
C VAL A 306 14.95 27.35 -3.99
N ASP A 307 14.62 28.59 -4.35
CA ASP A 307 15.00 29.79 -3.62
C ASP A 307 14.40 29.78 -2.20
N VAL A 308 13.10 29.49 -2.08
CA VAL A 308 12.41 29.41 -0.77
C VAL A 308 12.99 28.25 0.07
N THR A 309 13.23 27.09 -0.55
CA THR A 309 13.80 25.93 0.18
C THR A 309 15.22 26.22 0.66
N THR A 310 16.02 26.89 -0.17
CA THR A 310 17.40 27.29 0.18
C THR A 310 17.41 28.19 1.42
N THR A 311 16.48 29.14 1.51
CA THR A 311 16.36 30.03 2.68
C THR A 311 16.01 29.26 3.97
N LYS A 312 15.26 28.16 3.87
CA LYS A 312 14.91 27.33 5.05
C LYS A 312 16.04 26.41 5.51
N LEU A 313 17.02 26.13 4.62
CA LEU A 313 18.16 25.24 4.90
C LEU A 313 19.46 25.99 5.27
N GLN A 314 19.45 27.29 5.28
CA GLN A 314 20.51 28.17 5.77
C GLN A 314 20.34 28.52 7.24
#